data_cd129617fc3bd4ee64e46eb2bdec2bea
#
_entry.id   cd129617fc3bd4ee64e46eb2bdec2bea
#
_cell.length_a   1.000
_cell.length_b   1.000
_cell.length_c   1.000
_cell.angle_alpha   90.00
_cell.angle_beta   90.00
_cell.angle_gamma   90.00
#
_symmetry.space_group_name_H-M   'P 1'
#
loop_
_entity.id
_entity.type
_entity.pdbx_description
1 polymer ?
#
loop_
_entity_poly.entity_id
_entity_poly.type
_entity_poly.pdbx_seq_one_letter_code
_entity_poly.pdbx_strand_id
1 'polypeptide(L)'
;MQVWPQTYSSILTEEQLAYMLEWMYSPASLAQQMKEGATFLLLYQEQTPIGYASYQSLQASHFKLHKLYVLPHVQGKGAGRIFLTDLLQRIKELGAHTLELQVNRYNKAVGFYQQMGFTIRETADIEIGNGFYMNDYIMQIAL
;
A
#
# COMPACT_ATOMS: atom_id res chain seq x y z
N MET A 1 1.33 3.23 -4.39
CA MET A 1 1.65 1.82 -4.18
C MET A 1 2.59 1.35 -5.26
N GLN A 2 3.61 0.64 -4.88
CA GLN A 2 4.56 0.08 -5.83
C GLN A 2 4.38 -1.43 -5.89
N VAL A 3 4.16 -1.94 -7.10
CA VAL A 3 4.10 -3.37 -7.36
C VAL A 3 5.42 -3.76 -8.01
N TRP A 4 6.03 -4.82 -7.51
CA TRP A 4 7.32 -5.27 -8.01
C TRP A 4 7.17 -5.89 -9.39
N PRO A 5 8.19 -5.75 -10.25
CA PRO A 5 8.14 -6.35 -11.59
C PRO A 5 7.89 -7.85 -11.53
N GLN A 6 7.14 -8.35 -12.50
CA GLN A 6 6.83 -9.78 -12.61
C GLN A 6 8.08 -10.65 -12.68
N THR A 7 9.17 -10.11 -13.21
CA THR A 7 10.44 -10.82 -13.28
C THR A 7 11.00 -11.20 -11.93
N TYR A 8 10.64 -10.46 -10.87
CA TYR A 8 11.05 -10.79 -9.51
C TYR A 8 10.12 -11.82 -8.88
N SER A 9 8.84 -11.82 -9.25
CA SER A 9 7.84 -12.66 -8.60
C SER A 9 8.11 -14.14 -8.78
N SER A 10 8.74 -14.53 -9.90
CA SER A 10 8.99 -15.94 -10.22
C SER A 10 10.16 -16.54 -9.46
N ILE A 11 11.00 -15.71 -8.84
CA ILE A 11 12.21 -16.15 -8.17
C ILE A 11 12.29 -15.71 -6.70
N LEU A 12 11.31 -14.92 -6.24
CA LEU A 12 11.31 -14.44 -4.86
C LEU A 12 10.93 -15.56 -3.91
N THR A 13 11.83 -15.83 -2.97
CA THR A 13 11.56 -16.73 -1.85
C THR A 13 11.15 -15.88 -0.65
N GLU A 14 10.70 -16.56 0.41
CA GLU A 14 10.39 -15.91 1.68
C GLU A 14 11.58 -15.11 2.21
N GLU A 15 12.78 -15.70 2.13
CA GLU A 15 14.01 -15.04 2.57
C GLU A 15 14.32 -13.81 1.73
N GLN A 16 14.12 -13.90 0.42
CA GLN A 16 14.34 -12.77 -0.48
C GLN A 16 13.35 -11.66 -0.22
N LEU A 17 12.09 -11.98 0.03
CA LEU A 17 11.09 -10.97 0.38
C LEU A 17 11.47 -10.25 1.67
N ALA A 18 11.84 -11.00 2.70
CA ALA A 18 12.29 -10.43 3.96
C ALA A 18 13.52 -9.54 3.77
N TYR A 19 14.50 -10.01 2.99
CA TYR A 19 15.70 -9.25 2.67
C TYR A 19 15.37 -7.96 1.92
N MET A 20 14.49 -8.02 0.94
CA MET A 20 14.13 -6.85 0.15
C MET A 20 13.31 -5.84 0.95
N LEU A 21 12.43 -6.31 1.85
CA LEU A 21 11.74 -5.43 2.79
C LEU A 21 12.75 -4.73 3.70
N GLU A 22 13.73 -5.46 4.17
CA GLU A 22 14.79 -4.91 5.01
C GLU A 22 15.68 -3.95 4.24
N TRP A 23 15.97 -4.25 2.98
CA TRP A 23 16.81 -3.41 2.13
C TRP A 23 16.09 -2.11 1.70
N MET A 24 14.82 -2.21 1.29
CA MET A 24 14.03 -1.04 0.88
C MET A 24 13.62 -0.19 2.07
N TYR A 25 13.42 -0.83 3.21
CA TYR A 25 13.03 -0.19 4.44
C TYR A 25 14.03 -0.63 5.50
N SER A 26 15.20 0.04 5.52
CA SER A 26 16.18 -0.26 6.54
C SER A 26 15.54 -0.18 7.93
N PRO A 27 16.04 -0.92 8.92
CA PRO A 27 15.49 -0.84 10.28
C PRO A 27 15.38 0.59 10.79
N ALA A 28 16.33 1.44 10.46
CA ALA A 28 16.28 2.85 10.85
C ALA A 28 15.14 3.60 10.15
N SER A 29 14.92 3.34 8.86
CA SER A 29 13.83 3.97 8.10
C SER A 29 12.47 3.52 8.60
N LEU A 30 12.30 2.22 8.87
CA LEU A 30 11.05 1.67 9.43
C LEU A 30 10.78 2.27 10.81
N ALA A 31 11.80 2.32 11.65
CA ALA A 31 11.67 2.90 13.00
C ALA A 31 11.26 4.36 12.91
N GLN A 32 11.84 5.11 11.99
CA GLN A 32 11.51 6.52 11.80
C GLN A 32 10.05 6.70 11.35
N GLN A 33 9.60 5.88 10.40
CA GLN A 33 8.22 5.94 9.92
C GLN A 33 7.23 5.56 11.01
N MET A 34 7.54 4.55 11.81
CA MET A 34 6.71 4.16 12.94
C MET A 34 6.65 5.27 14.00
N LYS A 35 7.78 5.94 14.24
CA LYS A 35 7.86 7.06 15.17
C LYS A 35 7.02 8.23 14.69
N GLU A 36 6.90 8.40 13.38
CA GLU A 36 6.05 9.42 12.77
C GLU A 36 4.57 9.03 12.75
N GLY A 37 4.23 7.85 13.24
CA GLY A 37 2.85 7.39 13.39
C GLY A 37 2.39 6.35 12.38
N ALA A 38 3.27 5.87 11.49
CA ALA A 38 2.91 4.84 10.54
C ALA A 38 2.84 3.47 11.22
N THR A 39 1.82 2.70 10.86
CA THR A 39 1.66 1.31 11.29
C THR A 39 1.91 0.39 10.11
N PHE A 40 2.74 -0.62 10.32
CA PHE A 40 3.05 -1.62 9.29
C PHE A 40 2.38 -2.93 9.62
N LEU A 41 1.78 -3.56 8.60
CA LEU A 41 1.15 -4.87 8.68
C LEU A 41 1.81 -5.80 7.68
N LEU A 42 2.01 -7.04 8.10
CA LEU A 42 2.49 -8.11 7.21
C LEU A 42 1.35 -9.07 6.94
N LEU A 43 1.23 -9.48 5.70
CA LEU A 43 0.27 -10.50 5.30
C LEU A 43 1.01 -11.82 5.16
N TYR A 44 0.53 -12.84 5.86
CA TYR A 44 1.09 -14.18 5.81
C TYR A 44 0.08 -15.15 5.20
N GLN A 45 0.61 -16.08 4.42
CA GLN A 45 -0.11 -17.28 4.04
C GLN A 45 0.58 -18.43 4.75
N GLU A 46 -0.11 -19.03 5.73
CA GLU A 46 0.50 -19.96 6.68
C GLU A 46 1.63 -19.25 7.43
N GLN A 47 2.88 -19.62 7.21
CA GLN A 47 4.02 -18.96 7.86
C GLN A 47 4.87 -18.16 6.88
N THR A 48 4.39 -18.00 5.66
CA THR A 48 5.13 -17.33 4.59
C THR A 48 4.62 -15.91 4.40
N PRO A 49 5.47 -14.88 4.52
CA PRO A 49 5.06 -13.51 4.24
C PRO A 49 4.80 -13.35 2.73
N ILE A 50 3.63 -12.84 2.37
CA ILE A 50 3.23 -12.66 0.97
C ILE A 50 2.85 -11.23 0.63
N GLY A 51 2.89 -10.33 1.59
CA GLY A 51 2.59 -8.93 1.34
C GLY A 51 2.76 -8.06 2.58
N TYR A 52 2.62 -6.78 2.39
CA TYR A 52 2.67 -5.82 3.48
C TYR A 52 1.83 -4.59 3.18
N ALA A 53 1.46 -3.86 4.22
CA ALA A 53 0.76 -2.59 4.10
C ALA A 53 1.27 -1.63 5.16
N SER A 54 1.12 -0.34 4.89
CA SER A 54 1.43 0.71 5.85
C SER A 54 0.36 1.77 5.80
N TYR A 55 -0.15 2.15 6.96
CA TYR A 55 -1.16 3.19 7.08
C TYR A 55 -0.86 4.12 8.26
N GLN A 56 -1.51 5.27 8.25
CA GLN A 56 -1.31 6.28 9.27
C GLN A 56 -2.57 7.10 9.46
N SER A 57 -2.85 7.50 10.70
CA SER A 57 -3.87 8.49 10.98
C SER A 57 -3.32 9.88 10.66
N LEU A 58 -4.00 10.61 9.79
CA LEU A 58 -3.64 12.00 9.46
C LEU A 58 -4.35 12.98 10.39
N GLN A 59 -5.62 12.68 10.68
CA GLN A 59 -6.47 13.42 11.62
C GLN A 59 -7.34 12.39 12.32
N ALA A 60 -8.12 12.80 13.29
CA ALA A 60 -8.86 11.90 14.17
C ALA A 60 -9.63 10.79 13.44
N SER A 61 -10.22 11.08 12.28
CA SER A 61 -11.02 10.09 11.54
C SER A 61 -10.60 9.92 10.08
N HIS A 62 -9.52 10.56 9.68
CA HIS A 62 -9.00 10.48 8.31
C HIS A 62 -7.64 9.79 8.31
N PHE A 63 -7.58 8.66 7.63
CA PHE A 63 -6.37 7.83 7.55
C PHE A 63 -5.82 7.83 6.14
N LYS A 64 -4.54 7.53 6.02
CA LYS A 64 -3.86 7.38 4.73
C LYS A 64 -3.22 6.00 4.64
N LEU A 65 -3.46 5.33 3.52
CA LEU A 65 -2.76 4.11 3.15
C LEU A 65 -1.50 4.51 2.39
N HIS A 66 -0.35 4.32 3.01
CA HIS A 66 0.92 4.67 2.39
C HIS A 66 1.40 3.62 1.41
N LYS A 67 1.22 2.33 1.76
CA LYS A 67 1.73 1.22 0.98
C LYS A 67 0.80 0.03 1.10
N LEU A 68 0.62 -0.65 -0.03
CA LEU A 68 -0.06 -1.93 -0.10
C LEU A 68 0.64 -2.74 -1.17
N TYR A 69 1.23 -3.84 -0.77
CA TYR A 69 1.98 -4.70 -1.68
C TYR A 69 1.63 -6.16 -1.41
N VAL A 70 1.41 -6.90 -2.48
CA VAL A 70 1.20 -8.35 -2.43
C VAL A 70 2.11 -8.96 -3.50
N LEU A 71 2.79 -10.05 -3.15
CA LEU A 71 3.66 -10.74 -4.10
C LEU A 71 2.90 -11.05 -5.39
N PRO A 72 3.51 -10.77 -6.57
CA PRO A 72 2.81 -10.94 -7.85
C PRO A 72 2.24 -12.34 -8.08
N HIS A 73 2.92 -13.39 -7.60
CA HIS A 73 2.45 -14.76 -7.82
C HIS A 73 1.17 -15.11 -7.05
N VAL A 74 0.80 -14.32 -6.04
CA VAL A 74 -0.48 -14.48 -5.33
C VAL A 74 -1.52 -13.43 -5.74
N GLN A 75 -1.13 -12.46 -6.55
CA GLN A 75 -2.09 -11.53 -7.14
C GLN A 75 -2.99 -12.32 -8.10
N GLY A 76 -4.22 -11.89 -8.27
CA GLY A 76 -5.17 -12.61 -9.10
C GLY A 76 -5.83 -13.81 -8.42
N LYS A 77 -5.37 -14.18 -7.22
CA LYS A 77 -5.99 -15.24 -6.42
C LYS A 77 -6.86 -14.68 -5.31
N GLY A 78 -7.15 -13.39 -5.37
CA GLY A 78 -7.97 -12.72 -4.38
C GLY A 78 -7.25 -12.28 -3.12
N ALA A 79 -5.95 -12.51 -3.01
CA ALA A 79 -5.18 -12.16 -1.81
C ALA A 79 -5.19 -10.66 -1.54
N GLY A 80 -5.02 -9.84 -2.57
CA GLY A 80 -5.05 -8.38 -2.44
C GLY A 80 -6.40 -7.88 -1.97
N ARG A 81 -7.48 -8.44 -2.50
CA ARG A 81 -8.84 -8.10 -2.10
C ARG A 81 -9.09 -8.47 -0.63
N ILE A 82 -8.68 -9.66 -0.23
CA ILE A 82 -8.84 -10.13 1.16
C ILE A 82 -8.04 -9.24 2.10
N PHE A 83 -6.81 -8.94 1.74
CA PHE A 83 -5.94 -8.11 2.57
C PHE A 83 -6.50 -6.70 2.72
N LEU A 84 -6.91 -6.09 1.62
CA LEU A 84 -7.46 -4.73 1.66
C LEU A 84 -8.78 -4.70 2.42
N THR A 85 -9.65 -5.70 2.23
CA THR A 85 -10.92 -5.78 2.95
C THR A 85 -10.68 -5.88 4.47
N ASP A 86 -9.75 -6.71 4.89
CA ASP A 86 -9.40 -6.85 6.31
C ASP A 86 -8.79 -5.55 6.84
N LEU A 87 -7.92 -4.92 6.05
CA LEU A 87 -7.29 -3.66 6.41
C LEU A 87 -8.33 -2.54 6.60
N LEU A 88 -9.30 -2.44 5.69
CA LEU A 88 -10.36 -1.43 5.80
C LEU A 88 -11.19 -1.65 7.06
N GLN A 89 -11.51 -2.89 7.39
CA GLN A 89 -12.27 -3.20 8.60
C GLN A 89 -11.47 -2.83 9.84
N ARG A 90 -10.19 -3.16 9.86
CA ARG A 90 -9.28 -2.86 10.97
C ARG A 90 -9.15 -1.36 11.20
N ILE A 91 -8.98 -0.59 10.12
CA ILE A 91 -8.86 0.87 10.19
C ILE A 91 -10.18 1.49 10.66
N LYS A 92 -11.30 0.95 10.19
CA LYS A 92 -12.63 1.39 10.62
C LYS A 92 -12.81 1.20 12.12
N GLU A 93 -12.36 0.08 12.66
CA GLU A 93 -12.42 -0.20 14.09
C GLU A 93 -11.55 0.74 14.91
N LEU A 94 -10.53 1.34 14.30
CA LEU A 94 -9.70 2.36 14.94
C LEU A 94 -10.34 3.75 14.93
N GLY A 95 -11.53 3.88 14.36
CA GLY A 95 -12.28 5.14 14.32
C GLY A 95 -12.17 5.90 13.01
N ALA A 96 -11.61 5.32 11.97
CA ALA A 96 -11.51 5.97 10.68
C ALA A 96 -12.88 6.09 10.01
N HIS A 97 -13.16 7.26 9.47
CA HIS A 97 -14.35 7.49 8.62
C HIS A 97 -13.98 7.54 7.14
N THR A 98 -12.74 7.85 6.83
CA THR A 98 -12.23 7.91 5.48
C THR A 98 -10.81 7.39 5.42
N LEU A 99 -10.47 6.80 4.28
CA LEU A 99 -9.11 6.37 3.97
C LEU A 99 -8.74 6.91 2.60
N GLU A 100 -7.60 7.59 2.51
CA GLU A 100 -7.06 8.03 1.23
C GLU A 100 -5.80 7.26 0.87
N LEU A 101 -5.47 7.26 -0.41
CA LEU A 101 -4.21 6.75 -0.91
C LEU A 101 -3.78 7.58 -2.11
N GLN A 102 -2.48 7.55 -2.39
CA GLN A 102 -1.91 8.21 -3.55
C GLN A 102 -1.34 7.13 -4.47
N VAL A 103 -1.71 7.18 -5.75
CA VAL A 103 -1.29 6.17 -6.72
C VAL A 103 -1.03 6.84 -8.05
N ASN A 104 0.03 6.43 -8.75
CA ASN A 104 0.31 6.93 -10.09
C ASN A 104 -0.87 6.58 -11.01
N ARG A 105 -1.34 7.56 -11.81
CA ARG A 105 -2.54 7.39 -12.64
C ARG A 105 -2.39 6.33 -13.73
N TYR A 106 -1.17 5.94 -14.06
CA TYR A 106 -0.90 4.90 -15.05
C TYR A 106 -0.72 3.52 -14.41
N ASN A 107 -0.79 3.43 -13.09
CA ASN A 107 -0.67 2.18 -12.38
C ASN A 107 -1.95 1.37 -12.53
N LYS A 108 -1.81 0.08 -12.86
CA LYS A 108 -2.96 -0.84 -12.98
C LYS A 108 -3.76 -0.96 -11.69
N ALA A 109 -3.14 -0.65 -10.55
CA ALA A 109 -3.81 -0.70 -9.26
C ALA A 109 -4.98 0.29 -9.14
N VAL A 110 -5.02 1.34 -9.97
CA VAL A 110 -6.15 2.28 -9.98
C VAL A 110 -7.47 1.53 -10.17
N GLY A 111 -7.52 0.61 -11.16
CA GLY A 111 -8.71 -0.20 -11.40
C GLY A 111 -9.07 -1.10 -10.23
N PHE A 112 -8.07 -1.68 -9.58
CA PHE A 112 -8.27 -2.49 -8.38
C PHE A 112 -8.90 -1.67 -7.25
N TYR A 113 -8.38 -0.49 -6.99
CA TYR A 113 -8.93 0.37 -5.94
C TYR A 113 -10.35 0.84 -6.27
N GLN A 114 -10.62 1.14 -7.54
CA GLN A 114 -11.98 1.49 -7.96
C GLN A 114 -12.95 0.35 -7.73
N GLN A 115 -12.55 -0.89 -8.02
CA GLN A 115 -13.37 -2.07 -7.75
C GLN A 115 -13.61 -2.27 -6.26
N MET A 116 -12.67 -1.85 -5.42
CA MET A 116 -12.80 -1.94 -3.97
C MET A 116 -13.64 -0.80 -3.37
N GLY A 117 -14.09 0.14 -4.19
CA GLY A 117 -14.95 1.22 -3.76
C GLY A 117 -14.29 2.58 -3.62
N PHE A 118 -13.01 2.68 -3.93
CA PHE A 118 -12.31 3.97 -3.91
C PHE A 118 -12.74 4.81 -5.12
N THR A 119 -12.80 6.12 -4.90
CA THR A 119 -13.04 7.09 -5.98
C THR A 119 -11.87 8.05 -6.08
N ILE A 120 -11.69 8.62 -7.27
CA ILE A 120 -10.66 9.62 -7.48
C ILE A 120 -11.16 10.94 -6.89
N ARG A 121 -10.47 11.43 -5.85
CA ARG A 121 -10.83 12.70 -5.21
C ARG A 121 -10.21 13.87 -5.95
N GLU A 122 -8.94 13.73 -6.36
CA GLU A 122 -8.22 14.77 -7.08
C GLU A 122 -7.04 14.18 -7.84
N THR A 123 -6.54 14.95 -8.81
CA THR A 123 -5.28 14.66 -9.49
C THR A 123 -4.19 15.52 -8.87
N ALA A 124 -3.01 14.95 -8.72
CA ALA A 124 -1.85 15.65 -8.18
C ALA A 124 -0.69 15.54 -9.17
N ASP A 125 -0.28 16.67 -9.75
CA ASP A 125 0.89 16.74 -10.60
C ASP A 125 1.99 17.39 -9.78
N ILE A 126 2.87 16.57 -9.21
CA ILE A 126 3.89 16.99 -8.28
C ILE A 126 5.23 17.07 -9.01
N GLU A 127 5.83 18.25 -9.07
CA GLU A 127 7.15 18.42 -9.66
C GLU A 127 8.20 17.77 -8.75
N ILE A 128 9.03 16.90 -9.35
CA ILE A 128 10.08 16.17 -8.63
C ILE A 128 11.48 16.59 -9.05
N GLY A 129 11.61 17.66 -9.86
CA GLY A 129 12.88 18.22 -10.30
C GLY A 129 13.13 17.98 -11.79
N ASN A 130 13.98 18.80 -12.39
CA ASN A 130 14.40 18.71 -13.80
C ASN A 130 13.22 18.66 -14.80
N GLY A 131 12.09 19.29 -14.47
CA GLY A 131 10.91 19.29 -15.34
C GLY A 131 10.10 18.02 -15.32
N PHE A 132 10.41 17.08 -14.43
CA PHE A 132 9.64 15.83 -14.27
C PHE A 132 8.53 16.01 -13.26
N TYR A 133 7.43 15.29 -13.48
CA TYR A 133 6.26 15.33 -12.60
C TYR A 133 5.83 13.92 -12.19
N MET A 134 5.35 13.77 -10.95
CA MET A 134 4.59 12.60 -10.53
C MET A 134 3.13 12.89 -10.84
N ASN A 135 2.56 12.12 -11.77
CA ASN A 135 1.17 12.27 -12.18
C ASN A 135 0.32 11.28 -11.38
N ASP A 136 -0.14 11.71 -10.22
CA ASP A 136 -0.82 10.83 -9.28
C ASP A 136 -2.31 11.15 -9.14
N TYR A 137 -3.08 10.13 -8.77
CA TYR A 137 -4.43 10.30 -8.25
C TYR A 137 -4.38 10.22 -6.74
N ILE A 138 -5.19 11.05 -6.08
CA ILE A 138 -5.51 10.84 -4.68
C ILE A 138 -6.90 10.21 -4.66
N MET A 139 -6.98 8.98 -4.20
CA MET A 139 -8.21 8.20 -4.15
C MET A 139 -8.68 8.10 -2.70
N GLN A 140 -9.98 7.97 -2.52
CA GLN A 140 -10.57 7.96 -1.19
C GLN A 140 -11.77 7.03 -1.13
N ILE A 141 -11.95 6.39 0.02
CA ILE A 141 -13.12 5.59 0.32
C ILE A 141 -13.71 6.02 1.66
N ALA A 142 -15.03 6.04 1.73
CA ALA A 142 -15.76 6.25 2.99
C ALA A 142 -15.90 4.90 3.71
N LEU A 143 -15.69 4.89 5.00
CA LEU A 143 -15.73 3.68 5.82
C LEU A 143 -16.94 3.63 6.73
#